data_ede8c8ef00848b00dcfbe018723341c5
#
_entry.id   ede8c8ef00848b00dcfbe018723341c5
#
_cell.length_a   1.000
_cell.length_b   1.000
_cell.length_c   1.000
_cell.angle_alpha   90.00
_cell.angle_beta   90.00
_cell.angle_gamma   90.00
#
_symmetry.space_group_name_H-M   'P 1'
#
loop_
_entity.id
_entity.type
_entity.pdbx_description
1 polymer ?
#
loop_
_entity_poly.entity_id
_entity_poly.type
_entity_poly.pdbx_seq_one_letter_code
_entity_poly.pdbx_strand_id
1 'polypeptide(L)'
;SNGQLPVINLYHPVYDMFKPVPNYDIETFKAVHGLKKHVFLFFGFIRKYKGLHNVIPAFNLLAQKRDDVSLIICGESFWKTLDKSKLSTRIKTGLFGLAKKIFLKKSDDESEYNPLALIEELGIQDKVAVFNSFVPNEEVHKYFQVSDAVILFYDYATPSGVESIGYNFQMPILATRVGHFPETVVDGYN
;
A
#
# COMPACT_ATOMS: atom_id res chain seq x y z
N SER A 1 -33.77 28.18 21.13
CA SER A 1 -32.98 26.91 21.26
C SER A 1 -31.99 26.87 20.12
N ASN A 2 -30.70 27.05 20.43
CA ASN A 2 -29.63 26.82 19.49
C ASN A 2 -29.59 25.31 19.23
N GLY A 3 -30.23 24.88 18.13
CA GLY A 3 -30.25 23.49 17.72
C GLY A 3 -28.90 23.05 17.16
N GLN A 4 -27.91 22.87 18.03
CA GLN A 4 -26.70 22.14 17.63
C GLN A 4 -27.09 20.66 17.48
N LEU A 5 -26.99 20.17 16.28
CA LEU A 5 -27.10 18.72 16.01
C LEU A 5 -25.99 17.98 16.74
N PRO A 6 -26.27 16.83 17.37
CA PRO A 6 -25.22 16.02 17.99
C PRO A 6 -24.23 15.55 16.92
N VAL A 7 -22.95 15.77 17.16
CA VAL A 7 -21.86 15.25 16.32
C VAL A 7 -21.37 13.96 16.95
N ILE A 8 -21.41 12.88 16.17
CA ILE A 8 -20.88 11.56 16.57
C ILE A 8 -19.64 11.27 15.73
N ASN A 9 -18.51 11.06 16.37
CA ASN A 9 -17.30 10.60 15.72
C ASN A 9 -17.39 9.08 15.49
N LEU A 10 -17.30 8.67 14.24
CA LEU A 10 -17.24 7.26 13.87
C LEU A 10 -15.86 6.97 13.31
N TYR A 11 -15.21 5.94 13.85
CA TYR A 11 -13.98 5.42 13.28
C TYR A 11 -14.26 4.64 11.99
N HIS A 12 -13.24 4.49 11.16
CA HIS A 12 -13.34 3.67 9.96
C HIS A 12 -13.66 2.23 10.38
N PRO A 13 -14.69 1.59 9.76
CA PRO A 13 -15.06 0.23 10.13
C PRO A 13 -13.95 -0.77 9.81
N VAL A 14 -13.82 -1.78 10.64
CA VAL A 14 -12.97 -2.93 10.37
C VAL A 14 -13.65 -3.80 9.30
N TYR A 15 -12.92 -4.17 8.26
CA TYR A 15 -13.43 -5.02 7.19
C TYR A 15 -13.36 -6.50 7.61
N ASP A 16 -14.41 -7.00 8.26
CA ASP A 16 -14.48 -8.36 8.80
C ASP A 16 -14.47 -9.49 7.75
N MET A 17 -14.61 -9.11 6.46
CA MET A 17 -14.50 -10.05 5.33
C MET A 17 -13.07 -10.53 5.09
N PHE A 18 -12.06 -9.76 5.48
CA PHE A 18 -10.65 -10.12 5.32
C PHE A 18 -10.16 -10.81 6.59
N LYS A 19 -10.05 -12.14 6.54
CA LYS A 19 -9.63 -12.97 7.68
C LYS A 19 -8.54 -13.94 7.27
N PRO A 20 -7.70 -14.38 8.21
CA PRO A 20 -6.77 -15.46 7.96
C PRO A 20 -7.49 -16.72 7.50
N VAL A 21 -6.93 -17.38 6.48
CA VAL A 21 -7.40 -18.69 6.03
C VAL A 21 -6.67 -19.76 6.84
N PRO A 22 -7.40 -20.66 7.53
CA PRO A 22 -6.80 -21.74 8.31
C PRO A 22 -5.93 -22.66 7.44
N ASN A 23 -4.79 -23.09 7.97
CA ASN A 23 -3.85 -24.00 7.30
C ASN A 23 -3.31 -23.50 5.96
N TYR A 24 -3.25 -22.17 5.76
CA TYR A 24 -2.61 -21.60 4.60
C TYR A 24 -1.09 -21.92 4.63
N ASP A 25 -0.57 -22.45 3.53
CA ASP A 25 0.83 -22.86 3.42
C ASP A 25 1.75 -21.65 3.17
N ILE A 26 2.14 -20.98 4.25
CA ILE A 26 3.01 -19.81 4.28
C ILE A 26 4.39 -20.16 3.73
N GLU A 27 4.94 -21.33 4.10
CA GLU A 27 6.30 -21.72 3.72
C GLU A 27 6.42 -21.96 2.22
N THR A 28 5.43 -22.65 1.62
CA THR A 28 5.39 -22.81 0.17
C THR A 28 5.29 -21.46 -0.54
N PHE A 29 4.45 -20.54 -0.07
CA PHE A 29 4.37 -19.22 -0.67
C PHE A 29 5.70 -18.46 -0.57
N LYS A 30 6.34 -18.47 0.60
CA LYS A 30 7.66 -17.84 0.78
C LYS A 30 8.71 -18.44 -0.15
N ALA A 31 8.76 -19.77 -0.26
CA ALA A 31 9.71 -20.48 -1.12
C ALA A 31 9.52 -20.15 -2.60
N VAL A 32 8.28 -20.18 -3.11
CA VAL A 32 7.95 -19.89 -4.52
C VAL A 32 8.34 -18.46 -4.92
N HIS A 33 8.20 -17.50 -3.99
CA HIS A 33 8.50 -16.09 -4.24
C HIS A 33 9.88 -15.64 -3.75
N GLY A 34 10.73 -16.55 -3.27
CA GLY A 34 12.08 -16.24 -2.80
C GLY A 34 12.10 -15.35 -1.55
N LEU A 35 11.02 -15.34 -0.77
CA LEU A 35 10.90 -14.50 0.42
C LEU A 35 11.76 -15.06 1.57
N LYS A 36 12.34 -14.15 2.32
CA LYS A 36 13.17 -14.46 3.49
C LYS A 36 12.29 -14.66 4.75
N LYS A 37 12.95 -14.87 5.89
CA LYS A 37 12.30 -15.13 7.19
C LYS A 37 11.32 -14.03 7.58
N HIS A 38 11.76 -12.77 7.51
CA HIS A 38 10.98 -11.60 7.90
C HIS A 38 10.47 -10.85 6.68
N VAL A 39 9.17 -10.66 6.59
CA VAL A 39 8.51 -10.09 5.43
C VAL A 39 7.73 -8.83 5.80
N PHE A 40 8.05 -7.73 5.14
CA PHE A 40 7.32 -6.47 5.25
C PHE A 40 6.35 -6.33 4.08
N LEU A 41 5.17 -5.75 4.32
CA LEU A 41 4.12 -5.62 3.32
C LEU A 41 3.78 -4.15 3.05
N PHE A 42 3.90 -3.73 1.79
CA PHE A 42 3.20 -2.57 1.24
C PHE A 42 2.00 -3.07 0.44
N PHE A 43 0.79 -2.62 0.77
CA PHE A 43 -0.44 -3.12 0.16
C PHE A 43 -1.35 -2.01 -0.37
N GLY A 44 -2.04 -2.29 -1.50
CA GLY A 44 -3.04 -1.44 -2.14
C GLY A 44 -2.48 -0.59 -3.28
N PHE A 45 -3.35 0.23 -3.90
CA PHE A 45 -2.94 1.03 -5.07
C PHE A 45 -1.65 1.79 -4.85
N ILE A 46 -0.73 1.69 -5.81
CA ILE A 46 0.52 2.44 -5.78
C ILE A 46 0.23 3.89 -6.20
N ARG A 47 0.12 4.76 -5.20
CA ARG A 47 -0.13 6.19 -5.32
C ARG A 47 0.97 6.98 -4.62
N LYS A 48 1.28 8.17 -5.10
CA LYS A 48 2.36 8.99 -4.55
C LYS A 48 2.21 9.22 -3.05
N TYR A 49 1.01 9.61 -2.61
CA TYR A 49 0.74 9.89 -1.20
C TYR A 49 0.93 8.68 -0.26
N LYS A 50 0.90 7.46 -0.79
CA LYS A 50 1.16 6.23 0.00
C LYS A 50 2.65 5.99 0.27
N GLY A 51 3.52 6.82 -0.26
CA GLY A 51 4.92 6.91 0.13
C GLY A 51 5.79 5.71 -0.25
N LEU A 52 5.44 4.92 -1.29
CA LEU A 52 6.28 3.79 -1.70
C LEU A 52 7.71 4.23 -2.04
N HIS A 53 7.88 5.44 -2.55
CA HIS A 53 9.19 6.07 -2.81
C HIS A 53 10.01 6.33 -1.54
N ASN A 54 9.38 6.31 -0.36
CA ASN A 54 10.05 6.36 0.95
C ASN A 54 10.26 4.95 1.52
N VAL A 55 9.31 4.03 1.29
CA VAL A 55 9.38 2.63 1.77
C VAL A 55 10.57 1.91 1.16
N ILE A 56 10.78 2.00 -0.17
CA ILE A 56 11.85 1.26 -0.85
C ILE A 56 13.24 1.67 -0.36
N PRO A 57 13.60 2.97 -0.27
CA PRO A 57 14.89 3.37 0.29
C PRO A 57 15.06 2.99 1.77
N ALA A 58 14.00 3.12 2.59
CA ALA A 58 14.05 2.71 4.00
C ALA A 58 14.29 1.21 4.14
N PHE A 59 13.60 0.39 3.32
CA PHE A 59 13.83 -1.05 3.26
C PHE A 59 15.25 -1.38 2.81
N ASN A 60 15.81 -0.67 1.82
CA ASN A 60 17.21 -0.87 1.40
C ASN A 60 18.20 -0.66 2.56
N LEU A 61 18.01 0.37 3.38
CA LEU A 61 18.86 0.60 4.56
C LEU A 61 18.78 -0.57 5.57
N LEU A 62 17.61 -1.19 5.72
CA LEU A 62 17.43 -2.39 6.53
C LEU A 62 18.10 -3.61 5.88
N ALA A 63 17.90 -3.80 4.58
CA ALA A 63 18.41 -4.91 3.80
C ALA A 63 19.94 -4.94 3.70
N GLN A 64 20.60 -3.77 3.84
CA GLN A 64 22.07 -3.67 3.96
C GLN A 64 22.59 -4.20 5.31
N LYS A 65 21.76 -4.23 6.34
CA LYS A 65 22.12 -4.68 7.70
C LYS A 65 21.63 -6.09 8.01
N ARG A 66 20.69 -6.61 7.23
CA ARG A 66 20.03 -7.90 7.45
C ARG A 66 19.79 -8.63 6.15
N ASP A 67 20.18 -9.91 6.10
CA ASP A 67 19.98 -10.76 4.92
C ASP A 67 18.69 -11.59 4.99
N ASP A 68 18.02 -11.59 6.16
CA ASP A 68 16.83 -12.39 6.44
C ASP A 68 15.51 -11.61 6.27
N VAL A 69 15.53 -10.48 5.54
CA VAL A 69 14.37 -9.61 5.32
C VAL A 69 13.95 -9.58 3.85
N SER A 70 12.64 -9.47 3.62
CA SER A 70 12.03 -9.23 2.30
C SER A 70 10.95 -8.17 2.37
N LEU A 71 10.70 -7.52 1.23
CA LEU A 71 9.59 -6.59 1.04
C LEU A 71 8.64 -7.15 -0.02
N ILE A 72 7.36 -7.25 0.31
CA ILE A 72 6.27 -7.46 -0.64
C ILE A 72 5.68 -6.09 -1.00
N ILE A 73 5.62 -5.79 -2.29
CA ILE A 73 4.87 -4.66 -2.84
C ILE A 73 3.69 -5.23 -3.62
N CYS A 74 2.49 -5.07 -3.08
CA CYS A 74 1.30 -5.68 -3.62
C CYS A 74 0.20 -4.66 -3.90
N GLY A 75 -0.17 -4.51 -5.18
CA GLY A 75 -1.22 -3.61 -5.62
C GLY A 75 -0.95 -2.98 -6.98
N GLU A 76 -2.00 -2.51 -7.61
CA GLU A 76 -1.95 -1.98 -8.96
C GLU A 76 -1.40 -0.55 -9.00
N SER A 77 -0.53 -0.29 -9.98
CA SER A 77 -0.07 1.06 -10.30
C SER A 77 -1.17 1.83 -11.00
N PHE A 78 -1.55 2.99 -10.48
CA PHE A 78 -2.64 3.81 -11.02
C PHE A 78 -2.45 4.18 -12.51
N TRP A 79 -1.20 4.37 -12.96
CA TRP A 79 -0.90 4.71 -14.36
C TRP A 79 -1.01 3.52 -15.33
N LYS A 80 -0.97 2.26 -14.86
CA LYS A 80 -1.20 1.08 -15.71
C LYS A 80 -2.66 0.91 -16.09
N THR A 81 -3.58 1.39 -15.27
CA THR A 81 -5.03 1.32 -15.51
C THR A 81 -5.46 2.20 -16.70
N LEU A 82 -4.61 3.15 -17.11
CA LEU A 82 -4.80 3.97 -18.28
C LEU A 82 -4.17 3.29 -19.51
N ASP A 83 -4.77 2.19 -19.96
CA ASP A 83 -4.37 1.53 -21.21
C ASP A 83 -4.52 2.50 -22.39
N LYS A 84 -3.40 3.07 -22.83
CA LYS A 84 -3.32 4.05 -23.93
C LYS A 84 -3.67 3.44 -25.30
N SER A 85 -3.83 2.12 -25.39
CA SER A 85 -4.13 1.41 -26.65
C SER A 85 -5.60 1.48 -27.02
N LYS A 86 -6.52 1.69 -26.07
CA LYS A 86 -7.97 1.77 -26.34
C LYS A 86 -8.36 3.17 -26.82
N LEU A 87 -9.01 3.25 -28.00
CA LEU A 87 -9.47 4.50 -28.60
C LEU A 87 -10.38 5.31 -27.66
N SER A 88 -11.24 4.62 -26.88
CA SER A 88 -12.10 5.23 -25.85
C SER A 88 -11.32 5.88 -24.72
N THR A 89 -10.15 5.35 -24.38
CA THR A 89 -9.24 5.89 -23.37
C THR A 89 -8.52 7.11 -23.91
N ARG A 90 -8.14 7.14 -25.20
CA ARG A 90 -7.52 8.31 -25.84
C ARG A 90 -8.47 9.50 -25.89
N ILE A 91 -9.76 9.29 -26.15
CA ILE A 91 -10.79 10.36 -26.13
C ILE A 91 -11.01 10.85 -24.69
N LYS A 92 -11.14 9.94 -23.73
CA LYS A 92 -11.31 10.30 -22.31
C LYS A 92 -10.06 11.01 -21.76
N THR A 93 -8.86 10.57 -22.12
CA THR A 93 -7.62 11.25 -21.70
C THR A 93 -7.43 12.61 -22.36
N GLY A 94 -7.91 12.81 -23.59
CA GLY A 94 -7.91 14.12 -24.23
C GLY A 94 -8.83 15.14 -23.54
N LEU A 95 -10.06 14.74 -23.23
CA LEU A 95 -11.02 15.55 -22.46
C LEU A 95 -10.58 15.72 -20.98
N PHE A 96 -10.05 14.67 -20.38
CA PHE A 96 -9.51 14.71 -19.02
C PHE A 96 -8.23 15.56 -18.93
N GLY A 97 -7.41 15.56 -19.99
CA GLY A 97 -6.22 16.40 -20.10
C GLY A 97 -6.53 17.90 -20.10
N LEU A 98 -7.62 18.30 -20.76
CA LEU A 98 -8.12 19.69 -20.75
C LEU A 98 -8.71 20.06 -19.38
N ALA A 99 -9.53 19.18 -18.79
CA ALA A 99 -10.07 19.37 -17.43
C ALA A 99 -8.96 19.35 -16.37
N LYS A 100 -7.94 18.48 -16.52
CA LYS A 100 -6.77 18.37 -15.65
C LYS A 100 -5.96 19.67 -15.63
N LYS A 101 -5.78 20.33 -16.79
CA LYS A 101 -5.07 21.61 -16.88
C LYS A 101 -5.78 22.76 -16.16
N ILE A 102 -7.10 22.64 -15.96
CA ILE A 102 -7.95 23.68 -15.36
C ILE A 102 -8.19 23.43 -13.88
N PHE A 103 -8.31 22.16 -13.44
CA PHE A 103 -8.80 21.80 -12.10
C PHE A 103 -7.78 21.12 -11.16
N LEU A 104 -6.68 20.53 -11.68
CA LEU A 104 -5.71 19.86 -10.83
C LEU A 104 -4.47 20.75 -10.63
N LYS A 105 -4.07 20.92 -9.37
CA LYS A 105 -2.77 21.50 -9.05
C LYS A 105 -1.67 20.60 -9.63
N LYS A 106 -0.60 21.21 -10.13
CA LYS A 106 0.57 20.51 -10.71
C LYS A 106 1.20 19.45 -9.76
N SER A 107 0.90 19.54 -8.46
CA SER A 107 1.34 18.59 -7.42
C SER A 107 0.64 17.23 -7.47
N ASP A 108 -0.52 17.13 -8.15
CA ASP A 108 -1.34 15.90 -8.16
C ASP A 108 -1.14 15.07 -9.43
N ASP A 109 -0.19 15.46 -10.29
CA ASP A 109 0.16 14.70 -11.48
C ASP A 109 1.08 13.54 -11.12
N GLU A 110 0.50 12.33 -11.01
CA GLU A 110 1.21 11.08 -10.75
C GLU A 110 1.65 10.36 -12.04
N SER A 111 1.52 10.97 -13.21
CA SER A 111 1.81 10.31 -14.49
C SER A 111 3.27 9.90 -14.67
N GLU A 112 4.19 10.59 -13.98
CA GLU A 112 5.63 10.28 -13.97
C GLU A 112 6.07 9.54 -12.71
N TYR A 113 5.15 9.26 -11.77
CA TYR A 113 5.48 8.60 -10.52
C TYR A 113 5.74 7.11 -10.74
N ASN A 114 7.00 6.70 -10.79
CA ASN A 114 7.43 5.30 -10.95
C ASN A 114 8.38 4.87 -9.82
N PRO A 115 7.88 4.66 -8.60
CA PRO A 115 8.73 4.27 -7.47
C PRO A 115 9.36 2.89 -7.62
N LEU A 116 8.80 2.01 -8.46
CA LEU A 116 9.34 0.66 -8.66
C LEU A 116 10.72 0.66 -9.35
N ALA A 117 11.06 1.72 -10.08
CA ALA A 117 12.40 1.87 -10.67
C ALA A 117 13.51 1.89 -9.61
N LEU A 118 13.20 2.39 -8.40
CA LEU A 118 14.15 2.41 -7.27
C LEU A 118 14.65 1.02 -6.87
N ILE A 119 13.89 -0.04 -7.14
CA ILE A 119 14.27 -1.43 -6.83
C ILE A 119 15.52 -1.81 -7.64
N GLU A 120 15.51 -1.47 -8.94
CA GLU A 120 16.64 -1.71 -9.85
C GLU A 120 17.80 -0.77 -9.56
N GLU A 121 17.52 0.51 -9.35
CA GLU A 121 18.54 1.52 -9.04
C GLU A 121 19.33 1.20 -7.76
N LEU A 122 18.65 0.59 -6.76
CA LEU A 122 19.25 0.21 -5.48
C LEU A 122 19.81 -1.22 -5.47
N GLY A 123 19.58 -2.02 -6.52
CA GLY A 123 20.09 -3.38 -6.64
C GLY A 123 19.52 -4.37 -5.62
N ILE A 124 18.23 -4.23 -5.27
CA ILE A 124 17.56 -5.04 -4.23
C ILE A 124 16.48 -5.98 -4.77
N GLN A 125 16.53 -6.33 -6.05
CA GLN A 125 15.51 -7.15 -6.73
C GLN A 125 15.35 -8.53 -6.08
N ASP A 126 16.42 -9.08 -5.54
CA ASP A 126 16.43 -10.38 -4.86
C ASP A 126 15.77 -10.39 -3.48
N LYS A 127 15.47 -9.21 -2.92
CA LYS A 127 14.84 -9.00 -1.61
C LYS A 127 13.43 -8.43 -1.71
N VAL A 128 12.93 -8.11 -2.93
CA VAL A 128 11.64 -7.46 -3.15
C VAL A 128 10.78 -8.26 -4.10
N ALA A 129 9.61 -8.71 -3.64
CA ALA A 129 8.60 -9.34 -4.48
C ALA A 129 7.53 -8.32 -4.88
N VAL A 130 7.33 -8.12 -6.20
CA VAL A 130 6.39 -7.12 -6.73
C VAL A 130 5.20 -7.81 -7.39
N PHE A 131 4.00 -7.58 -6.86
CA PHE A 131 2.71 -8.01 -7.38
C PHE A 131 1.93 -6.80 -7.90
N ASN A 132 2.34 -6.26 -9.04
CA ASN A 132 1.76 -5.05 -9.61
C ASN A 132 0.50 -5.34 -10.44
N SER A 133 -0.56 -5.74 -9.75
CA SER A 133 -1.89 -6.04 -10.30
C SER A 133 -2.98 -5.84 -9.26
N PHE A 134 -4.23 -5.78 -9.72
CA PHE A 134 -5.38 -5.85 -8.82
C PHE A 134 -5.39 -7.20 -8.08
N VAL A 135 -5.61 -7.14 -6.78
CA VAL A 135 -5.71 -8.34 -5.92
C VAL A 135 -7.18 -8.61 -5.63
N PRO A 136 -7.72 -9.76 -6.07
CA PRO A 136 -9.06 -10.18 -5.67
C PRO A 136 -9.18 -10.34 -4.15
N ASN A 137 -10.37 -10.08 -3.62
CA ASN A 137 -10.60 -10.12 -2.16
C ASN A 137 -10.22 -11.48 -1.54
N GLU A 138 -10.46 -12.55 -2.27
CA GLU A 138 -10.17 -13.93 -1.87
C GLU A 138 -8.67 -14.21 -1.74
N GLU A 139 -7.83 -13.38 -2.36
CA GLU A 139 -6.37 -13.55 -2.36
C GLU A 139 -5.65 -12.63 -1.37
N VAL A 140 -6.35 -11.64 -0.81
CA VAL A 140 -5.75 -10.66 0.13
C VAL A 140 -5.07 -11.35 1.29
N HIS A 141 -5.69 -12.41 1.84
CA HIS A 141 -5.17 -13.15 2.98
C HIS A 141 -3.75 -13.69 2.74
N LYS A 142 -3.39 -14.07 1.50
CA LYS A 142 -2.08 -14.64 1.17
C LYS A 142 -0.95 -13.68 1.55
N TYR A 143 -1.09 -12.41 1.17
CA TYR A 143 -0.08 -11.39 1.39
C TYR A 143 0.02 -10.99 2.86
N PHE A 144 -1.12 -10.90 3.54
CA PHE A 144 -1.13 -10.55 4.96
C PHE A 144 -0.62 -11.70 5.85
N GLN A 145 -0.99 -12.96 5.57
CA GLN A 145 -0.56 -14.10 6.37
C GLN A 145 0.93 -14.42 6.26
N VAL A 146 1.57 -14.11 5.13
CA VAL A 146 3.01 -14.36 4.95
C VAL A 146 3.88 -13.23 5.47
N SER A 147 3.29 -12.10 5.85
CA SER A 147 4.01 -10.89 6.26
C SER A 147 3.99 -10.71 7.76
N ASP A 148 5.06 -10.12 8.29
CA ASP A 148 5.25 -9.88 9.73
C ASP A 148 4.83 -8.46 10.15
N ALA A 149 4.78 -7.51 9.22
CA ALA A 149 4.33 -6.14 9.46
C ALA A 149 3.82 -5.47 8.17
N VAL A 150 2.85 -4.56 8.30
CA VAL A 150 2.39 -3.72 7.20
C VAL A 150 2.99 -2.32 7.30
N ILE A 151 3.40 -1.75 6.15
CA ILE A 151 4.04 -0.43 6.08
C ILE A 151 3.07 0.59 5.47
N LEU A 152 2.81 1.67 6.20
CA LEU A 152 1.94 2.77 5.83
C LEU A 152 2.71 4.11 5.92
N PHE A 153 3.77 4.27 5.11
CA PHE A 153 4.60 5.49 5.10
C PHE A 153 3.96 6.60 4.27
N TYR A 154 2.71 6.88 4.55
CA TYR A 154 1.93 7.86 3.81
C TYR A 154 2.43 9.29 4.04
N ASP A 155 2.38 10.12 3.00
CA ASP A 155 2.67 11.57 3.10
C ASP A 155 1.51 12.32 3.77
N TYR A 156 0.29 11.83 3.56
CA TYR A 156 -0.92 12.25 4.29
C TYR A 156 -1.90 11.08 4.33
N ALA A 157 -2.72 11.02 5.38
CA ALA A 157 -3.65 9.92 5.58
C ALA A 157 -5.06 10.43 5.95
N THR A 158 -6.04 9.85 5.27
CA THR A 158 -7.42 9.68 5.72
C THR A 158 -7.58 8.26 6.26
N PRO A 159 -8.67 7.91 6.97
CA PRO A 159 -8.87 6.53 7.42
C PRO A 159 -8.56 5.50 6.33
N SER A 160 -7.73 4.52 6.64
CA SER A 160 -7.16 3.59 5.66
C SER A 160 -7.76 2.19 5.79
N GLY A 161 -8.33 1.67 4.69
CA GLY A 161 -8.80 0.28 4.65
C GLY A 161 -7.67 -0.73 4.86
N VAL A 162 -6.43 -0.41 4.45
CA VAL A 162 -5.27 -1.29 4.64
C VAL A 162 -4.91 -1.42 6.12
N GLU A 163 -5.01 -0.34 6.88
CA GLU A 163 -4.85 -0.35 8.34
C GLU A 163 -5.87 -1.28 9.00
N SER A 164 -7.16 -1.16 8.63
CA SER A 164 -8.23 -2.02 9.13
C SER A 164 -7.98 -3.50 8.81
N ILE A 165 -7.43 -3.81 7.63
CA ILE A 165 -7.05 -5.18 7.27
C ILE A 165 -5.89 -5.64 8.16
N GLY A 166 -4.86 -4.81 8.36
CA GLY A 166 -3.74 -5.13 9.26
C GLY A 166 -4.20 -5.57 10.65
N TYR A 167 -5.17 -4.86 11.23
CA TYR A 167 -5.74 -5.24 12.53
C TYR A 167 -6.46 -6.60 12.51
N ASN A 168 -7.17 -6.93 11.44
CA ASN A 168 -7.82 -8.25 11.31
C ASN A 168 -6.82 -9.41 11.29
N PHE A 169 -5.62 -9.14 10.76
CA PHE A 169 -4.53 -10.12 10.73
C PHE A 169 -3.59 -9.99 11.95
N GLN A 170 -3.92 -9.15 12.93
CA GLN A 170 -3.12 -8.90 14.13
C GLN A 170 -1.67 -8.53 13.80
N MET A 171 -1.49 -7.77 12.72
CA MET A 171 -0.17 -7.37 12.25
C MET A 171 0.29 -6.07 12.89
N PRO A 172 1.56 -5.99 13.29
CA PRO A 172 2.21 -4.71 13.60
C PRO A 172 2.12 -3.74 12.41
N ILE A 173 1.86 -2.46 12.71
CA ILE A 173 1.75 -1.40 11.72
C ILE A 173 2.91 -0.44 11.87
N LEU A 174 3.68 -0.25 10.79
CA LEU A 174 4.71 0.76 10.69
C LEU A 174 4.16 1.96 9.91
N ALA A 175 3.77 3.02 10.60
CA ALA A 175 3.13 4.18 9.99
C ALA A 175 3.90 5.49 10.23
N THR A 176 3.77 6.43 9.29
CA THR A 176 4.16 7.83 9.50
C THR A 176 3.15 8.52 10.42
N ARG A 177 3.60 9.51 11.20
CA ARG A 177 2.74 10.28 12.12
C ARG A 177 1.94 11.35 11.38
N VAL A 178 1.07 10.94 10.47
CA VAL A 178 0.26 11.83 9.63
C VAL A 178 -1.22 11.49 9.70
N GLY A 179 -2.07 12.49 9.51
CA GLY A 179 -3.52 12.33 9.48
C GLY A 179 -4.06 11.67 10.75
N HIS A 180 -4.86 10.62 10.59
CA HIS A 180 -5.49 9.87 11.69
C HIS A 180 -4.57 8.82 12.34
N PHE A 181 -3.46 8.43 11.73
CA PHE A 181 -2.60 7.36 12.26
C PHE A 181 -2.19 7.54 13.72
N PRO A 182 -1.86 8.77 14.21
CA PRO A 182 -1.54 8.94 15.63
C PRO A 182 -2.70 8.63 16.61
N GLU A 183 -3.93 8.54 16.10
CA GLU A 183 -5.12 8.21 16.92
C GLU A 183 -5.33 6.69 17.03
N THR A 184 -4.83 5.93 16.05
CA THR A 184 -5.10 4.49 15.91
C THR A 184 -3.85 3.63 16.02
N VAL A 185 -2.67 4.15 15.62
CA VAL A 185 -1.37 3.46 15.72
C VAL A 185 -0.60 4.03 16.90
N VAL A 186 -0.44 3.23 17.94
CA VAL A 186 0.25 3.60 19.18
C VAL A 186 1.63 2.97 19.21
N ASP A 187 2.67 3.82 19.32
CA ASP A 187 4.06 3.39 19.28
C ASP A 187 4.37 2.37 20.40
N GLY A 188 4.93 1.23 19.97
CA GLY A 188 5.27 0.12 20.86
C GLY A 188 4.08 -0.75 21.30
N TYR A 189 2.88 -0.52 20.76
CA TYR A 189 1.68 -1.30 21.11
C TYR A 189 1.06 -2.05 19.92
N ASN A 190 0.90 -1.40 18.76
CA ASN A 190 0.31 -2.00 17.56
C ASN A 190 1.00 -1.53 16.27
#